data_6b82abe815469a0737f17fd346987c15
#
_entry.id   6b82abe815469a0737f17fd346987c15
#
_cell.length_a   1.000
_cell.length_b   1.000
_cell.length_c   1.000
_cell.angle_alpha   90.00
_cell.angle_beta   90.00
_cell.angle_gamma   90.00
#
_symmetry.space_group_name_H-M   'P 1'
#
loop_
_entity.id
_entity.type
_entity.pdbx_description
1 polymer ?
#
loop_
_entity_poly.entity_id
_entity_poly.type
_entity_poly.pdbx_seq_one_letter_code
_entity_poly.pdbx_strand_id
1 'polypeptide(L)'
;MALHRIKRHSDKDPVFGSSELAHVAATKLFPEAEQSPREVYQLVHDELYLDGNSRQNLATFCQTWAEDEVHKLMDLSIDKNLIDKDEYPQSAELESRCVHMLADLWHSPSAATTIGTSTIGSSEACMLSGLAALWRWRAARKAAGKEATTPNMVCGPVQICWHKFARYWDIEMREVPMSENHWLMTPEDMLERVDENTIAVVPTYGQTFTGLYEPVKPLSDALDDLEKRTGLSVDIHVDGASGAMLAPFCAPDELWDFRLSRVKSISTSGHKFGLAPLGAGWVVWRDAEDLPEGLIFHVNYLGGDMPTFDLNFSRPAGQIIAQYYNFLRLGREGYERIHSACYHTAQFLAKELVKIGPFEMIYDGNEANGIPALTWRLKPGTEVKYTLYDLADRLRTRGWLVPAYSLPANADAVVVQRILVRQGMSIDMAKLLLDDFVRDIAFFKEHQPHGFKGREAEAGNHGGR
;
A
#
# COMPACT_ATOMS: atom_id res chain seq x y z
N MET A 1 -4.27 -6.61 -34.79
CA MET A 1 -3.25 -6.57 -35.87
C MET A 1 -2.38 -7.79 -35.74
N ALA A 2 -2.35 -8.67 -36.73
CA ALA A 2 -1.52 -9.86 -36.69
C ALA A 2 -0.06 -9.44 -36.99
N LEU A 3 0.72 -9.25 -35.97
CA LEU A 3 2.16 -9.07 -36.11
C LEU A 3 2.80 -10.41 -36.47
N HIS A 4 3.22 -10.50 -37.71
CA HIS A 4 4.13 -11.45 -38.30
C HIS A 4 4.02 -12.93 -37.84
N ARG A 5 3.34 -13.75 -38.63
CA ARG A 5 3.68 -15.15 -38.75
C ARG A 5 5.12 -15.22 -39.31
N ILE A 6 6.09 -15.41 -38.45
CA ILE A 6 7.41 -15.80 -38.86
C ILE A 6 7.26 -17.21 -39.40
N LYS A 7 7.34 -17.36 -40.73
CA LYS A 7 7.48 -18.70 -41.35
C LYS A 7 8.74 -19.32 -40.76
N ARG A 8 8.63 -20.57 -40.29
CA ARG A 8 9.78 -21.40 -39.94
C ARG A 8 10.74 -21.38 -41.13
N HIS A 9 11.75 -20.53 -41.09
CA HIS A 9 12.90 -20.62 -41.95
C HIS A 9 13.92 -21.50 -41.26
N SER A 10 14.21 -22.59 -41.94
CA SER A 10 15.29 -23.56 -41.70
C SER A 10 16.46 -22.99 -40.91
N ASP A 11 16.81 -23.70 -39.87
CA ASP A 11 18.14 -24.13 -39.39
C ASP A 11 19.36 -23.17 -39.48
N LYS A 12 19.21 -21.91 -39.78
CA LYS A 12 20.36 -21.04 -40.02
C LYS A 12 20.11 -19.61 -39.53
N ASP A 13 20.13 -19.42 -38.24
CA ASP A 13 20.63 -18.15 -37.70
C ASP A 13 21.78 -18.44 -36.73
N PRO A 14 23.01 -18.62 -37.27
CA PRO A 14 24.17 -19.00 -36.48
C PRO A 14 24.72 -17.84 -35.61
N VAL A 15 24.12 -16.66 -35.69
CA VAL A 15 24.67 -15.45 -35.04
C VAL A 15 24.15 -15.34 -33.60
N PHE A 16 22.98 -15.84 -33.27
CA PHE A 16 22.31 -15.59 -31.98
C PHE A 16 21.97 -16.86 -31.16
N GLY A 17 22.45 -18.01 -31.53
CA GLY A 17 22.22 -19.24 -30.77
C GLY A 17 21.58 -20.37 -31.60
N SER A 18 21.12 -21.45 -30.96
CA SER A 18 20.45 -22.53 -31.63
C SER A 18 19.09 -22.08 -32.17
N SER A 19 18.62 -22.70 -33.24
CA SER A 19 17.29 -22.46 -33.84
C SER A 19 16.15 -22.67 -32.81
N GLU A 20 16.41 -23.43 -31.76
CA GLU A 20 15.51 -23.72 -30.65
C GLU A 20 15.26 -22.47 -29.76
N LEU A 21 16.29 -21.61 -29.60
CA LEU A 21 16.18 -20.37 -28.85
C LEU A 21 15.53 -19.20 -29.64
N ALA A 22 15.36 -19.38 -30.95
CA ALA A 22 14.77 -18.33 -31.82
C ALA A 22 13.26 -18.46 -32.02
N HIS A 23 12.58 -19.34 -31.27
CA HIS A 23 11.13 -19.53 -31.38
C HIS A 23 10.38 -18.60 -30.45
N VAL A 24 9.55 -17.73 -31.03
CA VAL A 24 8.56 -16.95 -30.29
C VAL A 24 7.34 -17.86 -30.08
N ALA A 25 7.07 -18.24 -28.84
CA ALA A 25 5.91 -19.02 -28.48
C ALA A 25 4.58 -18.26 -28.81
N ALA A 26 3.53 -19.00 -29.15
CA ALA A 26 2.21 -18.44 -29.34
C ALA A 26 1.64 -18.02 -27.97
N THR A 27 1.57 -16.71 -27.69
CA THR A 27 1.32 -16.14 -26.35
C THR A 27 -0.13 -16.19 -25.87
N LYS A 28 -1.09 -16.59 -26.73
CA LYS A 28 -2.54 -16.53 -26.43
C LYS A 28 -3.27 -17.87 -26.53
N LEU A 29 -2.57 -18.92 -26.91
CA LEU A 29 -3.13 -20.28 -27.00
C LEU A 29 -2.34 -21.20 -26.09
N PHE A 30 -3.02 -22.15 -25.47
CA PHE A 30 -2.34 -23.18 -24.68
C PHE A 30 -1.47 -24.00 -25.65
N PRO A 31 -0.18 -24.21 -25.30
CA PRO A 31 0.72 -24.98 -26.17
C PRO A 31 0.28 -26.47 -26.27
N GLU A 32 0.32 -27.03 -27.47
CA GLU A 32 -0.01 -28.45 -27.70
C GLU A 32 1.12 -29.40 -27.29
N ALA A 33 2.36 -28.91 -27.29
CA ALA A 33 3.53 -29.72 -26.99
C ALA A 33 4.32 -29.16 -25.82
N GLU A 34 4.93 -30.03 -25.04
CA GLU A 34 5.92 -29.64 -24.03
C GLU A 34 7.16 -29.03 -24.70
N GLN A 35 7.83 -28.15 -23.96
CA GLN A 35 9.05 -27.49 -24.40
C GLN A 35 10.17 -27.69 -23.38
N SER A 36 11.41 -27.45 -23.80
CA SER A 36 12.56 -27.56 -22.92
C SER A 36 12.46 -26.53 -21.78
N PRO A 37 12.63 -26.92 -20.50
CA PRO A 37 12.59 -25.99 -19.37
C PRO A 37 13.57 -24.81 -19.51
N ARG A 38 14.75 -25.07 -20.09
CA ARG A 38 15.79 -24.07 -20.28
C ARG A 38 15.37 -23.00 -21.31
N GLU A 39 14.75 -23.45 -22.40
CA GLU A 39 14.28 -22.55 -23.46
C GLU A 39 13.12 -21.67 -22.97
N VAL A 40 12.15 -22.30 -22.31
CA VAL A 40 11.02 -21.55 -21.72
C VAL A 40 11.49 -20.57 -20.66
N TYR A 41 12.44 -20.97 -19.80
CA TYR A 41 13.06 -20.04 -18.85
C TYR A 41 13.68 -18.82 -19.55
N GLN A 42 14.45 -19.05 -20.63
CA GLN A 42 15.10 -17.96 -21.35
C GLN A 42 14.08 -17.03 -22.02
N LEU A 43 13.04 -17.60 -22.63
CA LEU A 43 11.96 -16.81 -23.25
C LEU A 43 11.27 -15.90 -22.21
N VAL A 44 10.88 -16.46 -21.08
CA VAL A 44 10.22 -15.70 -20.01
C VAL A 44 11.18 -14.64 -19.42
N HIS A 45 12.42 -15.02 -19.19
CA HIS A 45 13.45 -14.11 -18.68
C HIS A 45 13.68 -12.92 -19.62
N ASP A 46 13.73 -13.15 -20.93
CA ASP A 46 13.96 -12.11 -21.92
C ASP A 46 12.74 -11.15 -22.03
N GLU A 47 11.51 -11.65 -21.88
CA GLU A 47 10.31 -10.79 -21.80
C GLU A 47 10.37 -9.85 -20.60
N LEU A 48 10.90 -10.28 -19.46
CA LEU A 48 11.02 -9.48 -18.25
C LEU A 48 12.01 -8.29 -18.40
N TYR A 49 12.90 -8.31 -19.39
CA TYR A 49 13.72 -7.12 -19.71
C TYR A 49 12.93 -5.92 -20.23
N LEU A 50 11.69 -6.14 -20.66
CA LEU A 50 10.79 -5.04 -21.06
C LEU A 50 10.18 -4.32 -19.85
N ASP A 51 10.29 -4.88 -18.66
CA ASP A 51 9.88 -4.21 -17.42
C ASP A 51 10.86 -3.10 -17.03
N GLY A 52 10.35 -2.12 -16.31
CA GLY A 52 11.16 -1.00 -15.81
C GLY A 52 12.13 -1.40 -14.69
N ASN A 53 13.16 -0.59 -14.48
CA ASN A 53 14.07 -0.77 -13.36
C ASN A 53 13.34 -0.45 -12.03
N SER A 54 13.17 -1.45 -11.18
CA SER A 54 12.48 -1.34 -9.91
C SER A 54 13.07 -0.29 -8.94
N ARG A 55 14.39 -0.04 -8.99
CA ARG A 55 15.07 0.99 -8.17
C ARG A 55 14.72 2.41 -8.60
N GLN A 56 14.40 2.63 -9.88
CA GLN A 56 13.99 3.92 -10.44
C GLN A 56 12.47 4.12 -10.41
N ASN A 57 11.71 3.12 -9.95
CA ASN A 57 10.27 3.24 -9.76
C ASN A 57 9.97 3.94 -8.42
N LEU A 58 9.80 5.25 -8.47
CA LEU A 58 9.47 6.10 -7.31
C LEU A 58 7.97 6.28 -7.11
N ALA A 59 7.15 5.59 -7.91
CA ALA A 59 5.69 5.57 -7.81
C ALA A 59 5.17 4.51 -6.85
N THR A 60 5.84 3.34 -6.78
CA THR A 60 5.37 2.19 -6.00
C THR A 60 5.68 2.33 -4.52
N PHE A 61 4.71 1.95 -3.69
CA PHE A 61 4.89 1.82 -2.25
C PHE A 61 5.59 0.51 -1.85
N CYS A 62 5.51 -0.51 -2.70
CA CYS A 62 6.03 -1.84 -2.39
C CYS A 62 7.55 -1.84 -2.38
N GLN A 63 8.12 -2.65 -1.47
CA GLN A 63 9.55 -2.89 -1.41
C GLN A 63 10.04 -3.59 -2.70
N THR A 64 11.20 -3.16 -3.19
CA THR A 64 11.79 -3.67 -4.44
C THR A 64 13.20 -4.22 -4.25
N TRP A 65 13.65 -4.33 -3.02
CA TRP A 65 14.96 -4.86 -2.66
C TRP A 65 14.85 -5.74 -1.42
N ALA A 66 15.61 -6.81 -1.38
CA ALA A 66 15.74 -7.72 -0.24
C ALA A 66 17.18 -8.22 -0.12
N GLU A 67 17.57 -8.62 1.09
CA GLU A 67 18.86 -9.29 1.35
C GLU A 67 18.87 -10.69 0.68
N ASP A 68 20.05 -11.20 0.36
CA ASP A 68 20.21 -12.52 -0.27
C ASP A 68 19.63 -13.65 0.60
N GLU A 69 19.67 -13.49 1.93
CA GLU A 69 19.09 -14.44 2.87
C GLU A 69 17.56 -14.53 2.71
N VAL A 70 16.90 -13.43 2.41
CA VAL A 70 15.45 -13.40 2.13
C VAL A 70 15.15 -14.21 0.88
N HIS A 71 15.94 -14.04 -0.20
CA HIS A 71 15.77 -14.84 -1.43
C HIS A 71 15.93 -16.33 -1.17
N LYS A 72 16.94 -16.73 -0.39
CA LYS A 72 17.16 -18.12 0.01
C LYS A 72 16.00 -18.69 0.84
N LEU A 73 15.45 -17.89 1.79
CA LEU A 73 14.29 -18.31 2.59
C LEU A 73 13.03 -18.42 1.74
N MET A 74 12.82 -17.53 0.76
CA MET A 74 11.70 -17.61 -0.18
C MET A 74 11.78 -18.87 -1.03
N ASP A 75 12.95 -19.21 -1.56
CA ASP A 75 13.18 -20.45 -2.33
C ASP A 75 12.94 -21.70 -1.46
N LEU A 76 13.46 -21.72 -0.23
CA LEU A 76 13.27 -22.82 0.73
C LEU A 76 11.80 -23.05 1.11
N SER A 77 10.96 -22.04 1.00
CA SER A 77 9.57 -22.07 1.45
C SER A 77 8.53 -22.02 0.33
N ILE A 78 8.95 -22.28 -0.92
CA ILE A 78 8.09 -22.20 -2.09
C ILE A 78 6.92 -23.22 -2.04
N ASP A 79 7.09 -24.31 -1.34
CA ASP A 79 6.15 -25.41 -1.15
C ASP A 79 5.25 -25.26 0.08
N LYS A 80 5.45 -24.23 0.91
CA LYS A 80 4.76 -24.12 2.20
C LYS A 80 3.48 -23.30 2.09
N ASN A 81 2.37 -23.97 2.47
CA ASN A 81 1.04 -23.38 2.48
C ASN A 81 0.62 -23.03 3.93
N LEU A 82 0.32 -21.77 4.19
CA LEU A 82 -0.02 -21.29 5.56
C LEU A 82 -1.31 -21.89 6.12
N ILE A 83 -2.25 -22.33 5.28
CA ILE A 83 -3.47 -22.95 5.79
C ILE A 83 -3.22 -24.35 6.35
N ASP A 84 -2.20 -25.06 5.88
CA ASP A 84 -1.89 -26.44 6.30
C ASP A 84 -1.04 -26.42 7.57
N LYS A 85 -1.66 -25.98 8.67
CA LYS A 85 -0.97 -25.77 9.96
C LYS A 85 -0.48 -27.07 10.61
N ASP A 86 -1.08 -28.19 10.27
CA ASP A 86 -0.67 -29.51 10.74
C ASP A 86 0.61 -29.97 10.00
N GLU A 87 0.70 -29.74 8.70
CA GLU A 87 1.88 -30.10 7.90
C GLU A 87 3.02 -29.08 8.07
N TYR A 88 2.69 -27.78 8.20
CA TYR A 88 3.66 -26.70 8.34
C TYR A 88 3.50 -25.92 9.67
N PRO A 89 3.57 -26.60 10.83
CA PRO A 89 3.30 -25.95 12.13
C PRO A 89 4.30 -24.83 12.46
N GLN A 90 5.53 -24.91 11.96
CA GLN A 90 6.51 -23.85 12.19
C GLN A 90 6.19 -22.59 11.38
N SER A 91 5.68 -22.72 10.16
CA SER A 91 5.23 -21.56 9.38
C SER A 91 4.07 -20.84 10.05
N ALA A 92 3.11 -21.60 10.60
CA ALA A 92 1.99 -21.05 11.40
C ALA A 92 2.48 -20.39 12.70
N GLU A 93 3.45 -20.98 13.37
CA GLU A 93 4.06 -20.41 14.57
C GLU A 93 4.80 -19.09 14.26
N LEU A 94 5.52 -18.99 13.12
CA LEU A 94 6.19 -17.76 12.70
C LEU A 94 5.17 -16.66 12.38
N GLU A 95 4.05 -17.00 11.76
CA GLU A 95 2.93 -16.06 11.55
C GLU A 95 2.41 -15.52 12.88
N SER A 96 2.11 -16.40 13.84
CA SER A 96 1.64 -16.04 15.17
C SER A 96 2.61 -15.11 15.89
N ARG A 97 3.91 -15.41 15.83
CA ARG A 97 4.95 -14.53 16.41
C ARG A 97 4.95 -13.15 15.77
N CYS A 98 4.82 -13.06 14.46
CA CYS A 98 4.74 -11.76 13.78
C CYS A 98 3.53 -10.96 14.26
N VAL A 99 2.37 -11.61 14.43
CA VAL A 99 1.15 -10.95 14.95
C VAL A 99 1.40 -10.37 16.34
N HIS A 100 1.97 -11.14 17.26
CA HIS A 100 2.27 -10.68 18.61
C HIS A 100 3.36 -9.60 18.66
N MET A 101 4.38 -9.68 17.79
CA MET A 101 5.38 -8.63 17.63
C MET A 101 4.77 -7.31 17.16
N LEU A 102 3.83 -7.37 16.21
CA LEU A 102 3.11 -6.19 15.73
C LEU A 102 2.16 -5.64 16.81
N ALA A 103 1.47 -6.50 17.53
CA ALA A 103 0.60 -6.11 18.64
C ALA A 103 1.40 -5.37 19.74
N ASP A 104 2.57 -5.88 20.11
CA ASP A 104 3.50 -5.21 21.04
C ASP A 104 3.99 -3.87 20.46
N LEU A 105 4.42 -3.88 19.20
CA LEU A 105 4.90 -2.68 18.50
C LEU A 105 3.85 -1.56 18.47
N TRP A 106 2.58 -1.90 18.38
CA TRP A 106 1.44 -0.98 18.35
C TRP A 106 0.74 -0.82 19.71
N HIS A 107 1.39 -1.24 20.79
CA HIS A 107 0.96 -1.05 22.18
C HIS A 107 -0.44 -1.64 22.49
N SER A 108 -0.74 -2.83 21.95
CA SER A 108 -1.94 -3.56 22.35
C SER A 108 -1.86 -3.90 23.85
N PRO A 109 -2.92 -3.65 24.65
CA PRO A 109 -2.95 -4.05 26.05
C PRO A 109 -2.94 -5.56 26.23
N SER A 110 -3.31 -6.31 25.18
CA SER A 110 -3.41 -7.77 25.14
C SER A 110 -2.39 -8.38 24.17
N ALA A 111 -1.23 -7.75 23.96
CA ALA A 111 -0.27 -8.12 22.92
C ALA A 111 0.11 -9.61 22.88
N ALA A 112 0.17 -10.27 24.04
CA ALA A 112 0.51 -11.69 24.15
C ALA A 112 -0.65 -12.66 23.81
N THR A 113 -1.90 -12.18 23.76
CA THR A 113 -3.12 -13.00 23.64
C THR A 113 -4.09 -12.51 22.59
N THR A 114 -3.78 -11.38 21.94
CA THR A 114 -4.63 -10.82 20.90
C THR A 114 -4.61 -11.66 19.62
N ILE A 115 -5.54 -11.37 18.73
CA ILE A 115 -5.72 -12.06 17.46
C ILE A 115 -5.30 -11.16 16.31
N GLY A 116 -4.70 -11.76 15.32
CA GLY A 116 -4.37 -11.17 14.04
C GLY A 116 -4.08 -12.24 13.01
N THR A 117 -3.85 -11.82 11.78
CA THR A 117 -3.44 -12.72 10.70
C THR A 117 -2.58 -12.00 9.69
N SER A 118 -1.76 -12.78 8.97
CA SER A 118 -1.14 -12.33 7.75
C SER A 118 -2.15 -12.29 6.60
N THR A 119 -1.91 -11.45 5.64
CA THR A 119 -2.72 -11.30 4.42
C THR A 119 -1.82 -11.14 3.21
N ILE A 120 -2.36 -11.24 2.00
CA ILE A 120 -1.59 -11.00 0.77
C ILE A 120 -1.18 -9.52 0.63
N GLY A 121 -1.83 -8.64 1.40
CA GLY A 121 -1.54 -7.21 1.46
C GLY A 121 -2.60 -6.48 2.27
N SER A 122 -2.40 -5.18 2.52
CA SER A 122 -3.34 -4.39 3.32
C SER A 122 -4.76 -4.35 2.75
N SER A 123 -4.97 -4.57 1.47
CA SER A 123 -6.32 -4.61 0.90
C SER A 123 -7.18 -5.72 1.50
N GLU A 124 -6.63 -6.92 1.68
CA GLU A 124 -7.30 -8.01 2.38
C GLU A 124 -7.44 -7.70 3.88
N ALA A 125 -6.39 -7.15 4.49
CA ALA A 125 -6.40 -6.75 5.90
C ALA A 125 -7.50 -5.70 6.18
N CYS A 126 -7.69 -4.71 5.30
CA CYS A 126 -8.78 -3.74 5.37
C CYS A 126 -10.17 -4.41 5.26
N MET A 127 -10.31 -5.39 4.36
CA MET A 127 -11.57 -6.13 4.22
C MET A 127 -11.92 -6.92 5.48
N LEU A 128 -10.95 -7.62 6.06
CA LEU A 128 -11.14 -8.38 7.31
C LEU A 128 -11.52 -7.47 8.49
N SER A 129 -10.83 -6.35 8.65
CA SER A 129 -11.14 -5.38 9.71
C SER A 129 -12.49 -4.71 9.52
N GLY A 130 -12.83 -4.35 8.29
CA GLY A 130 -14.14 -3.82 7.95
C GLY A 130 -15.27 -4.80 8.20
N LEU A 131 -15.08 -6.09 7.87
CA LEU A 131 -16.02 -7.15 8.19
C LEU A 131 -16.20 -7.32 9.70
N ALA A 132 -15.11 -7.31 10.47
CA ALA A 132 -15.21 -7.39 11.93
C ALA A 132 -15.99 -6.21 12.50
N ALA A 133 -15.74 -4.98 12.02
CA ALA A 133 -16.50 -3.79 12.43
C ALA A 133 -18.00 -3.90 12.07
N LEU A 134 -18.32 -4.35 10.85
CA LEU A 134 -19.69 -4.57 10.41
C LEU A 134 -20.43 -5.59 11.29
N TRP A 135 -19.78 -6.70 11.62
CA TRP A 135 -20.40 -7.73 12.44
C TRP A 135 -20.58 -7.31 13.90
N ARG A 136 -19.62 -6.56 14.49
CA ARG A 136 -19.78 -5.94 15.83
C ARG A 136 -20.96 -4.97 15.83
N TRP A 137 -21.04 -4.08 14.85
CA TRP A 137 -22.14 -3.14 14.70
C TRP A 137 -23.48 -3.87 14.58
N ARG A 138 -23.59 -4.89 13.72
CA ARG A 138 -24.82 -5.71 13.58
C ARG A 138 -25.22 -6.37 14.89
N ALA A 139 -24.27 -6.94 15.62
CA ALA A 139 -24.51 -7.56 16.92
C ALA A 139 -25.02 -6.54 17.95
N ALA A 140 -24.40 -5.37 18.04
CA ALA A 140 -24.81 -4.28 18.93
C ALA A 140 -26.23 -3.77 18.60
N ARG A 141 -26.54 -3.55 17.32
CA ARG A 141 -27.87 -3.13 16.85
C ARG A 141 -28.92 -4.17 17.18
N LYS A 142 -28.66 -5.44 16.92
CA LYS A 142 -29.56 -6.56 17.26
C LYS A 142 -29.80 -6.65 18.76
N ALA A 143 -28.76 -6.54 19.57
CA ALA A 143 -28.90 -6.54 21.03
C ALA A 143 -29.75 -5.38 21.55
N ALA A 144 -29.69 -4.22 20.88
CA ALA A 144 -30.53 -3.05 21.18
C ALA A 144 -31.95 -3.12 20.56
N GLY A 145 -32.33 -4.19 19.85
CA GLY A 145 -33.60 -4.31 19.15
C GLY A 145 -33.78 -3.35 17.96
N LYS A 146 -32.71 -2.89 17.37
CA LYS A 146 -32.68 -1.92 16.26
C LYS A 146 -32.38 -2.63 14.94
N GLU A 147 -32.80 -2.02 13.82
CA GLU A 147 -32.45 -2.48 12.48
C GLU A 147 -30.94 -2.33 12.22
N ALA A 148 -30.39 -3.25 11.42
CA ALA A 148 -28.98 -3.34 11.07
C ALA A 148 -28.78 -3.55 9.55
N THR A 149 -29.57 -2.82 8.73
CA THR A 149 -29.68 -3.00 7.27
C THR A 149 -28.97 -1.92 6.47
N THR A 150 -28.66 -0.77 7.06
CA THR A 150 -28.08 0.40 6.39
C THR A 150 -26.76 0.84 7.04
N PRO A 151 -25.71 0.00 7.00
CA PRO A 151 -24.41 0.37 7.55
C PRO A 151 -23.75 1.45 6.72
N ASN A 152 -23.04 2.35 7.40
CA ASN A 152 -22.14 3.30 6.73
C ASN A 152 -20.76 3.29 7.37
N MET A 153 -19.80 3.85 6.65
CA MET A 153 -18.40 4.00 7.06
C MET A 153 -17.95 5.42 6.78
N VAL A 154 -17.28 6.06 7.73
CA VAL A 154 -16.71 7.41 7.57
C VAL A 154 -15.19 7.29 7.39
N CYS A 155 -14.65 7.94 6.38
CA CYS A 155 -13.22 7.95 6.08
C CYS A 155 -12.80 9.26 5.40
N GLY A 156 -11.50 9.55 5.41
CA GLY A 156 -10.90 10.53 4.52
C GLY A 156 -10.70 9.97 3.11
N PRO A 157 -9.87 10.62 2.27
CA PRO A 157 -9.52 10.09 0.95
C PRO A 157 -8.74 8.80 1.07
N VAL A 158 -9.37 7.69 0.71
CA VAL A 158 -8.86 6.33 0.91
C VAL A 158 -8.37 5.68 -0.38
N GLN A 159 -7.60 4.61 -0.23
CA GLN A 159 -7.21 3.74 -1.32
C GLN A 159 -8.41 2.91 -1.80
N ILE A 160 -8.41 2.50 -3.07
CA ILE A 160 -9.51 1.78 -3.75
C ILE A 160 -10.00 0.52 -3.00
N CYS A 161 -9.20 -0.07 -2.11
CA CYS A 161 -9.61 -1.23 -1.33
C CYS A 161 -10.86 -0.94 -0.47
N TRP A 162 -10.98 0.27 0.09
CA TRP A 162 -12.15 0.67 0.87
C TRP A 162 -13.39 0.88 0.00
N HIS A 163 -13.23 1.45 -1.20
CA HIS A 163 -14.34 1.51 -2.18
C HIS A 163 -14.82 0.12 -2.59
N LYS A 164 -13.88 -0.85 -2.74
CA LYS A 164 -14.25 -2.25 -3.00
C LYS A 164 -14.97 -2.86 -1.80
N PHE A 165 -14.45 -2.66 -0.58
CA PHE A 165 -15.10 -3.12 0.65
C PHE A 165 -16.53 -2.61 0.72
N ALA A 166 -16.74 -1.31 0.61
CA ALA A 166 -18.06 -0.69 0.69
C ALA A 166 -19.02 -1.28 -0.36
N ARG A 167 -18.55 -1.43 -1.60
CA ARG A 167 -19.37 -1.97 -2.70
C ARG A 167 -19.70 -3.46 -2.54
N TYR A 168 -18.73 -4.27 -2.07
CA TYR A 168 -18.93 -5.73 -1.97
C TYR A 168 -19.86 -6.12 -0.84
N TRP A 169 -19.91 -5.33 0.24
CA TRP A 169 -20.74 -5.61 1.41
C TRP A 169 -21.89 -4.62 1.61
N ASP A 170 -22.21 -3.85 0.57
CA ASP A 170 -23.34 -2.92 0.54
C ASP A 170 -23.32 -1.93 1.71
N ILE A 171 -22.20 -1.24 1.88
CA ILE A 171 -21.96 -0.26 2.92
C ILE A 171 -21.93 1.13 2.28
N GLU A 172 -22.70 2.07 2.83
CA GLU A 172 -22.61 3.47 2.43
C GLU A 172 -21.25 4.05 2.83
N MET A 173 -20.49 4.55 1.84
CA MET A 173 -19.22 5.19 2.11
C MET A 173 -19.42 6.71 2.23
N ARG A 174 -19.13 7.26 3.38
CA ARG A 174 -19.18 8.70 3.68
C ARG A 174 -17.76 9.28 3.70
N GLU A 175 -17.21 9.41 2.52
CA GLU A 175 -15.86 9.94 2.34
C GLU A 175 -15.84 11.47 2.54
N VAL A 176 -14.89 11.95 3.34
CA VAL A 176 -14.57 13.38 3.46
C VAL A 176 -13.73 13.75 2.24
N PRO A 177 -14.21 14.62 1.35
CA PRO A 177 -13.47 14.97 0.16
C PRO A 177 -12.29 15.88 0.48
N MET A 178 -11.25 15.84 -0.35
CA MET A 178 -10.20 16.86 -0.33
C MET A 178 -10.75 18.19 -0.84
N SER A 179 -10.14 19.27 -0.38
CA SER A 179 -10.30 20.58 -1.00
C SER A 179 -8.96 21.31 -1.03
N GLU A 180 -8.86 22.41 -1.74
CA GLU A 180 -7.61 23.14 -1.84
C GLU A 180 -7.09 23.56 -0.46
N ASN A 181 -5.86 23.16 -0.14
CA ASN A 181 -5.20 23.31 1.16
C ASN A 181 -5.85 22.58 2.36
N HIS A 182 -6.77 21.65 2.09
CA HIS A 182 -7.41 20.80 3.07
C HIS A 182 -7.35 19.34 2.57
N TRP A 183 -6.27 18.64 2.96
CA TRP A 183 -5.90 17.35 2.39
C TRP A 183 -6.27 16.14 3.28
N LEU A 184 -6.73 16.40 4.51
CA LEU A 184 -6.98 15.39 5.54
C LEU A 184 -8.39 15.55 6.11
N MET A 185 -8.96 14.46 6.60
CA MET A 185 -10.20 14.47 7.37
C MET A 185 -9.97 15.16 8.72
N THR A 186 -10.79 16.16 9.06
CA THR A 186 -10.78 16.79 10.38
C THR A 186 -11.82 16.14 11.32
N PRO A 187 -11.71 16.38 12.65
CA PRO A 187 -12.75 15.98 13.57
C PRO A 187 -14.14 16.53 13.23
N GLU A 188 -14.21 17.76 12.75
CA GLU A 188 -15.46 18.42 12.35
C GLU A 188 -16.09 17.72 11.15
N ASP A 189 -15.32 17.48 10.09
CA ASP A 189 -15.77 16.77 8.89
C ASP A 189 -16.30 15.36 9.22
N MET A 190 -15.59 14.67 10.11
CA MET A 190 -15.96 13.33 10.59
C MET A 190 -17.30 13.38 11.34
N LEU A 191 -17.44 14.30 12.31
CA LEU A 191 -18.64 14.40 13.16
C LEU A 191 -19.90 14.75 12.36
N GLU A 192 -19.78 15.49 11.26
CA GLU A 192 -20.90 15.78 10.35
C GLU A 192 -21.44 14.52 9.65
N ARG A 193 -20.64 13.44 9.58
CA ARG A 193 -20.94 12.24 8.81
C ARG A 193 -21.22 11.01 9.66
N VAL A 194 -20.88 11.05 10.95
CA VAL A 194 -21.09 9.95 11.91
C VAL A 194 -22.53 9.93 12.40
N ASP A 195 -23.13 8.74 12.39
CA ASP A 195 -24.45 8.48 12.98
C ASP A 195 -24.50 7.06 13.61
N GLU A 196 -25.69 6.64 14.05
CA GLU A 196 -25.90 5.33 14.66
C GLU A 196 -25.73 4.15 13.69
N ASN A 197 -25.61 4.39 12.41
CA ASN A 197 -25.36 3.38 11.39
C ASN A 197 -23.87 3.29 11.01
N THR A 198 -23.03 4.12 11.60
CA THR A 198 -21.59 4.12 11.33
C THR A 198 -20.93 2.90 11.99
N ILE A 199 -20.35 2.02 11.17
CA ILE A 199 -19.67 0.81 11.64
C ILE A 199 -18.26 1.10 12.15
N ALA A 200 -17.57 2.08 11.55
CA ALA A 200 -16.26 2.54 11.95
C ALA A 200 -15.92 3.89 11.30
N VAL A 201 -15.01 4.62 11.93
CA VAL A 201 -14.21 5.69 11.31
C VAL A 201 -12.88 5.10 10.89
N VAL A 202 -12.44 5.42 9.65
CA VAL A 202 -11.23 4.84 9.04
C VAL A 202 -10.26 5.95 8.62
N PRO A 203 -9.40 6.42 9.54
CA PRO A 203 -8.29 7.28 9.18
C PRO A 203 -7.20 6.48 8.45
N THR A 204 -6.63 7.08 7.41
CA THR A 204 -5.49 6.52 6.67
C THR A 204 -4.18 7.09 7.23
N TYR A 205 -3.37 6.23 7.85
CA TYR A 205 -2.10 6.60 8.43
C TYR A 205 -0.97 6.42 7.41
N GLY A 206 -0.81 7.42 6.55
CA GLY A 206 0.05 7.42 5.37
C GLY A 206 -0.75 7.37 4.08
N GLN A 207 -1.40 8.48 3.78
CA GLN A 207 -2.34 8.64 2.67
C GLN A 207 -1.67 8.41 1.31
N THR A 208 -2.37 7.73 0.39
CA THR A 208 -1.84 7.39 -0.93
C THR A 208 -1.54 8.63 -1.78
N PHE A 209 -2.36 9.67 -1.67
CA PHE A 209 -2.28 10.84 -2.56
C PHE A 209 -1.20 11.83 -2.17
N THR A 210 -1.05 12.10 -0.88
CA THR A 210 -0.12 13.11 -0.37
C THR A 210 1.04 12.54 0.42
N GLY A 211 0.88 11.39 1.05
CA GLY A 211 1.82 10.81 1.99
C GLY A 211 1.58 11.21 3.45
N LEU A 212 0.64 12.11 3.71
CA LEU A 212 0.35 12.63 5.03
C LEU A 212 -0.34 11.59 5.94
N TYR A 213 -0.20 11.76 7.25
CA TYR A 213 -0.94 11.03 8.28
C TYR A 213 -2.24 11.72 8.61
N GLU A 214 -3.36 11.00 8.60
CA GLU A 214 -4.61 11.52 9.15
C GLU A 214 -4.54 11.59 10.69
N PRO A 215 -5.20 12.56 11.32
CA PRO A 215 -5.03 12.90 12.74
C PRO A 215 -5.81 11.96 13.67
N VAL A 216 -5.33 10.71 13.83
CA VAL A 216 -6.05 9.64 14.58
C VAL A 216 -6.43 10.06 16.00
N LYS A 217 -5.52 10.68 16.74
CA LYS A 217 -5.81 11.12 18.12
C LYS A 217 -6.89 12.19 18.18
N PRO A 218 -6.86 13.30 17.44
CA PRO A 218 -7.95 14.26 17.40
C PRO A 218 -9.30 13.66 17.02
N LEU A 219 -9.32 12.71 16.05
CA LEU A 219 -10.55 12.00 15.68
C LEU A 219 -11.07 11.12 16.82
N SER A 220 -10.18 10.42 17.53
CA SER A 220 -10.54 9.62 18.70
C SER A 220 -11.12 10.48 19.83
N ASP A 221 -10.48 11.62 20.14
CA ASP A 221 -10.95 12.53 21.18
C ASP A 221 -12.35 13.10 20.86
N ALA A 222 -12.58 13.45 19.60
CA ALA A 222 -13.88 13.96 19.14
C ALA A 222 -15.01 12.89 19.27
N LEU A 223 -14.68 11.60 18.98
CA LEU A 223 -15.62 10.50 19.19
C LEU A 223 -15.87 10.24 20.67
N ASP A 224 -14.86 10.38 21.55
CA ASP A 224 -15.04 10.28 23.00
C ASP A 224 -15.99 11.37 23.51
N ASP A 225 -15.87 12.57 23.01
CA ASP A 225 -16.75 13.68 23.38
C ASP A 225 -18.14 13.53 22.77
N LEU A 226 -18.28 12.95 21.59
CA LEU A 226 -19.57 12.60 21.01
C LEU A 226 -20.30 11.59 21.88
N GLU A 227 -19.62 10.50 22.29
CA GLU A 227 -20.22 9.47 23.14
C GLU A 227 -20.66 10.02 24.50
N LYS A 228 -19.86 10.85 25.17
CA LYS A 228 -20.21 11.52 26.44
C LYS A 228 -21.49 12.35 26.31
N ARG A 229 -21.68 13.03 25.16
CA ARG A 229 -22.83 13.92 24.93
C ARG A 229 -24.08 13.20 24.46
N THR A 230 -23.94 12.13 23.69
CA THR A 230 -25.06 11.51 22.96
C THR A 230 -25.29 10.04 23.30
N GLY A 231 -24.31 9.37 23.90
CA GLY A 231 -24.29 7.92 24.08
C GLY A 231 -23.94 7.13 22.82
N LEU A 232 -23.64 7.81 21.71
CA LEU A 232 -23.25 7.14 20.45
C LEU A 232 -21.75 6.79 20.51
N SER A 233 -21.48 5.49 20.52
CA SER A 233 -20.11 4.94 20.49
C SER A 233 -19.78 4.46 19.09
N VAL A 234 -18.68 4.95 18.52
CA VAL A 234 -18.13 4.54 17.21
C VAL A 234 -16.65 4.23 17.36
N ASP A 235 -16.25 3.08 16.81
CA ASP A 235 -14.88 2.60 16.84
C ASP A 235 -14.04 3.16 15.69
N ILE A 236 -12.72 3.05 15.84
CA ILE A 236 -11.73 3.41 14.80
C ILE A 236 -11.03 2.14 14.31
N HIS A 237 -10.92 2.01 13.00
CA HIS A 237 -9.90 1.17 12.35
C HIS A 237 -8.84 2.06 11.72
N VAL A 238 -7.57 1.84 12.05
CA VAL A 238 -6.47 2.59 11.43
C VAL A 238 -5.96 1.83 10.19
N ASP A 239 -6.18 2.41 9.00
CA ASP A 239 -5.50 1.95 7.80
C ASP A 239 -4.05 2.45 7.81
N GLY A 240 -3.20 1.66 8.44
CA GLY A 240 -1.77 1.90 8.54
C GLY A 240 -0.95 1.23 7.45
N ALA A 241 -1.54 1.02 6.26
CA ALA A 241 -0.90 0.31 5.15
C ALA A 241 0.55 0.72 4.90
N SER A 242 0.88 1.98 5.13
CA SER A 242 2.25 2.51 5.02
C SER A 242 2.80 2.94 6.38
N GLY A 243 2.06 3.75 7.14
CA GLY A 243 2.56 4.45 8.33
C GLY A 243 2.74 3.56 9.55
N ALA A 244 1.97 2.47 9.68
CA ALA A 244 2.06 1.59 10.86
C ALA A 244 3.40 0.87 11.02
N MET A 245 4.21 0.78 9.95
CA MET A 245 5.57 0.25 9.98
C MET A 245 6.64 1.35 9.94
N LEU A 246 6.26 2.62 10.12
CA LEU A 246 7.16 3.77 10.15
C LEU A 246 7.11 4.49 11.49
N ALA A 247 5.93 4.91 11.92
CA ALA A 247 5.73 5.73 13.10
C ALA A 247 6.29 5.11 14.40
N PRO A 248 6.17 3.80 14.66
CA PRO A 248 6.75 3.20 15.86
C PRO A 248 8.26 3.36 15.98
N PHE A 249 8.94 3.63 14.88
CA PHE A 249 10.41 3.76 14.83
C PHE A 249 10.87 5.21 14.69
N CYS A 250 10.14 6.04 13.94
CA CYS A 250 10.56 7.41 13.60
C CYS A 250 9.77 8.51 14.32
N ALA A 251 8.59 8.19 14.84
CA ALA A 251 7.74 9.09 15.62
C ALA A 251 7.02 8.32 16.76
N PRO A 252 7.76 7.68 17.69
CA PRO A 252 7.20 6.75 18.68
C PRO A 252 6.24 7.41 19.68
N ASP A 253 6.37 8.72 19.89
CA ASP A 253 5.53 9.48 20.83
C ASP A 253 4.15 9.84 20.23
N GLU A 254 3.97 9.74 18.91
CA GLU A 254 2.71 10.03 18.25
C GLU A 254 1.63 9.00 18.63
N LEU A 255 0.46 9.51 19.02
CA LEU A 255 -0.68 8.69 19.45
C LEU A 255 -1.62 8.41 18.27
N TRP A 256 -1.52 7.21 17.72
CA TRP A 256 -2.33 6.78 16.59
C TRP A 256 -2.77 5.30 16.70
N ASP A 257 -2.18 4.55 17.63
CA ASP A 257 -2.26 3.09 17.75
C ASP A 257 -3.18 2.65 18.91
N PHE A 258 -3.00 1.43 19.37
CA PHE A 258 -3.81 0.83 20.46
C PHE A 258 -3.71 1.53 21.82
N ARG A 259 -2.86 2.52 22.00
CA ARG A 259 -2.91 3.43 23.16
C ARG A 259 -4.22 4.23 23.19
N LEU A 260 -4.88 4.39 22.03
CA LEU A 260 -6.22 4.97 21.93
C LEU A 260 -7.27 3.87 22.01
N SER A 261 -8.15 3.91 23.01
CA SER A 261 -9.12 2.85 23.31
C SER A 261 -10.12 2.58 22.18
N ARG A 262 -10.38 3.59 21.34
CA ARG A 262 -11.28 3.49 20.18
C ARG A 262 -10.66 2.77 18.99
N VAL A 263 -9.33 2.67 18.93
CA VAL A 263 -8.66 1.91 17.88
C VAL A 263 -8.83 0.43 18.17
N LYS A 264 -9.71 -0.24 17.43
CA LYS A 264 -10.05 -1.66 17.59
C LYS A 264 -9.25 -2.58 16.70
N SER A 265 -8.77 -2.06 15.57
CA SER A 265 -7.92 -2.82 14.65
C SER A 265 -6.99 -1.90 13.88
N ILE A 266 -5.85 -2.45 13.50
CA ILE A 266 -4.84 -1.79 12.65
C ILE A 266 -4.48 -2.75 11.53
N SER A 267 -4.46 -2.23 10.29
CA SER A 267 -3.94 -2.95 9.13
C SER A 267 -2.63 -2.36 8.64
N THR A 268 -1.76 -3.18 8.07
CA THR A 268 -0.54 -2.71 7.41
C THR A 268 -0.14 -3.60 6.23
N SER A 269 0.66 -3.02 5.33
CA SER A 269 1.35 -3.79 4.29
C SER A 269 2.77 -4.10 4.73
N GLY A 270 3.05 -5.36 5.08
CA GLY A 270 4.40 -5.81 5.38
C GLY A 270 5.36 -5.61 4.20
N HIS A 271 4.83 -5.72 2.99
CA HIS A 271 5.60 -5.55 1.75
C HIS A 271 5.85 -4.09 1.32
N LYS A 272 5.45 -3.10 2.16
CA LYS A 272 5.83 -1.69 2.00
C LYS A 272 6.99 -1.38 2.96
N PHE A 273 6.72 -0.62 4.00
CA PHE A 273 7.74 -0.25 4.98
C PHE A 273 8.01 -1.33 6.05
N GLY A 274 7.29 -2.45 6.01
CA GLY A 274 7.68 -3.68 6.71
C GLY A 274 8.85 -4.42 6.07
N LEU A 275 9.29 -3.98 4.88
CA LEU A 275 10.46 -4.45 4.13
C LEU A 275 10.38 -5.92 3.67
N ALA A 276 9.22 -6.57 3.77
CA ALA A 276 8.99 -7.90 3.24
C ALA A 276 8.85 -7.88 1.71
N PRO A 277 9.09 -9.00 1.02
CA PRO A 277 8.73 -9.15 -0.40
C PRO A 277 7.24 -8.94 -0.65
N LEU A 278 6.89 -8.55 -1.88
CA LEU A 278 5.50 -8.33 -2.29
C LEU A 278 4.62 -9.54 -1.97
N GLY A 279 3.43 -9.30 -1.43
CA GLY A 279 2.49 -10.35 -1.03
C GLY A 279 2.40 -10.57 0.49
N ALA A 280 2.80 -9.58 1.30
CA ALA A 280 2.67 -9.59 2.76
C ALA A 280 1.87 -8.40 3.26
N GLY A 281 0.87 -8.65 4.08
CA GLY A 281 0.10 -7.67 4.84
C GLY A 281 -0.30 -8.25 6.19
N TRP A 282 -0.83 -7.43 7.07
CA TRP A 282 -1.21 -7.81 8.43
C TRP A 282 -2.44 -7.07 8.87
N VAL A 283 -3.29 -7.73 9.61
CA VAL A 283 -4.32 -7.12 10.44
C VAL A 283 -4.16 -7.65 11.87
N VAL A 284 -4.23 -6.74 12.83
CA VAL A 284 -4.22 -7.06 14.26
C VAL A 284 -5.38 -6.34 14.91
N TRP A 285 -6.12 -7.04 15.76
CA TRP A 285 -7.13 -6.45 16.62
C TRP A 285 -6.54 -6.05 17.96
N ARG A 286 -7.12 -5.06 18.61
CA ARG A 286 -6.68 -4.58 19.93
C ARG A 286 -6.78 -5.69 20.98
N ASP A 287 -7.95 -6.33 21.02
CA ASP A 287 -8.30 -7.42 21.89
C ASP A 287 -8.92 -8.55 21.05
N ALA A 288 -8.85 -9.80 21.52
CA ALA A 288 -9.39 -10.95 20.79
C ALA A 288 -10.92 -10.82 20.55
N GLU A 289 -11.62 -10.17 21.45
CA GLU A 289 -13.06 -9.92 21.39
C GLU A 289 -13.46 -8.94 20.27
N ASP A 290 -12.50 -8.16 19.75
CA ASP A 290 -12.75 -7.24 18.64
C ASP A 290 -12.90 -7.98 17.29
N LEU A 291 -12.52 -9.27 17.21
CA LEU A 291 -12.85 -10.16 16.09
C LEU A 291 -14.07 -11.03 16.49
N PRO A 292 -15.26 -10.80 15.88
CA PRO A 292 -16.44 -11.60 16.17
C PRO A 292 -16.26 -13.08 15.85
N GLU A 293 -16.63 -13.95 16.79
CA GLU A 293 -16.54 -15.42 16.63
C GLU A 293 -17.29 -15.94 15.39
N GLY A 294 -18.40 -15.30 15.01
CA GLY A 294 -19.14 -15.65 13.81
C GLY A 294 -18.39 -15.45 12.48
N LEU A 295 -17.21 -14.83 12.50
CA LEU A 295 -16.30 -14.74 11.34
C LEU A 295 -15.22 -15.83 11.35
N ILE A 296 -15.11 -16.62 12.41
CA ILE A 296 -14.13 -17.70 12.53
C ILE A 296 -14.75 -18.99 12.02
N PHE A 297 -14.15 -19.58 11.03
CA PHE A 297 -14.57 -20.85 10.45
C PHE A 297 -13.65 -21.97 10.95
N HIS A 298 -14.20 -23.14 11.21
CA HIS A 298 -13.46 -24.29 11.65
C HIS A 298 -13.33 -25.32 10.52
N VAL A 299 -12.12 -25.67 10.16
CA VAL A 299 -11.80 -26.63 9.09
C VAL A 299 -11.20 -27.87 9.73
N ASN A 300 -11.72 -29.05 9.43
CA ASN A 300 -11.31 -30.31 10.06
C ASN A 300 -10.75 -31.38 9.11
N TYR A 301 -10.75 -31.12 7.80
CA TYR A 301 -10.30 -32.11 6.80
C TYR A 301 -8.81 -32.01 6.47
N LEU A 302 -8.07 -31.11 7.11
CA LEU A 302 -6.63 -30.93 6.96
C LEU A 302 -5.83 -31.48 8.18
N GLY A 303 -6.41 -32.40 8.96
CA GLY A 303 -5.69 -33.08 10.04
C GLY A 303 -6.00 -32.62 11.48
N GLY A 304 -6.92 -31.70 11.68
CA GLY A 304 -7.32 -31.22 13.02
C GLY A 304 -8.38 -30.13 12.93
N ASP A 305 -8.81 -29.60 14.07
CA ASP A 305 -9.68 -28.41 14.10
C ASP A 305 -8.82 -27.16 13.89
N MET A 306 -8.94 -26.55 12.70
CA MET A 306 -8.17 -25.37 12.31
C MET A 306 -9.09 -24.16 12.19
N PRO A 307 -9.04 -23.22 13.13
CA PRO A 307 -9.74 -21.95 12.99
C PRO A 307 -9.11 -21.11 11.89
N THR A 308 -9.92 -20.56 11.01
CA THR A 308 -9.53 -19.61 9.97
C THR A 308 -10.58 -18.52 9.81
N PHE A 309 -10.15 -17.31 9.53
CA PHE A 309 -11.00 -16.16 9.21
C PHE A 309 -10.47 -15.37 8.01
N ASP A 310 -9.45 -15.90 7.34
CA ASP A 310 -8.84 -15.30 6.16
C ASP A 310 -9.81 -15.34 4.96
N LEU A 311 -9.72 -14.36 4.07
CA LEU A 311 -10.47 -14.38 2.81
C LEU A 311 -9.89 -15.38 1.81
N ASN A 312 -8.58 -15.57 1.84
CA ASN A 312 -7.89 -16.54 1.00
C ASN A 312 -7.63 -17.82 1.79
N PHE A 313 -7.90 -18.97 1.20
CA PHE A 313 -7.65 -20.28 1.83
C PHE A 313 -6.15 -20.65 1.73
N SER A 314 -5.71 -21.12 0.58
CA SER A 314 -4.29 -21.42 0.35
C SER A 314 -3.49 -20.13 0.16
N ARG A 315 -2.40 -19.98 0.91
CA ARG A 315 -1.52 -18.80 0.89
C ARG A 315 -0.06 -19.23 1.00
N PRO A 316 0.87 -18.58 0.26
CA PRO A 316 2.29 -18.88 0.38
C PRO A 316 2.85 -18.39 1.71
N ALA A 317 3.68 -19.23 2.37
CA ALA A 317 4.32 -18.86 3.64
C ALA A 317 5.59 -18.02 3.45
N GLY A 318 6.20 -18.03 2.27
CA GLY A 318 7.53 -17.43 2.05
C GLY A 318 7.62 -15.96 2.45
N GLN A 319 6.60 -15.16 2.13
CA GLN A 319 6.55 -13.74 2.46
C GLN A 319 6.49 -13.50 3.98
N ILE A 320 5.80 -14.38 4.69
CA ILE A 320 5.64 -14.30 6.14
C ILE A 320 6.93 -14.71 6.85
N ILE A 321 7.58 -15.75 6.37
CA ILE A 321 8.91 -16.17 6.81
C ILE A 321 9.93 -15.06 6.60
N ALA A 322 9.88 -14.40 5.44
CA ALA A 322 10.73 -13.25 5.14
C ALA A 322 10.43 -12.04 6.05
N GLN A 323 9.16 -11.79 6.37
CA GLN A 323 8.78 -10.74 7.33
C GLN A 323 9.35 -11.02 8.73
N TYR A 324 9.20 -12.26 9.20
CA TYR A 324 9.76 -12.67 10.50
C TYR A 324 11.29 -12.53 10.52
N TYR A 325 11.98 -12.95 9.44
CA TYR A 325 13.41 -12.73 9.29
C TYR A 325 13.76 -11.24 9.45
N ASN A 326 13.06 -10.36 8.74
CA ASN A 326 13.31 -8.93 8.83
C ASN A 326 13.09 -8.37 10.24
N PHE A 327 12.06 -8.83 10.95
CA PHE A 327 11.81 -8.43 12.33
C PHE A 327 12.98 -8.79 13.25
N LEU A 328 13.49 -10.02 13.14
CA LEU A 328 14.62 -10.48 13.94
C LEU A 328 15.95 -9.84 13.52
N ARG A 329 16.17 -9.73 12.19
CA ARG A 329 17.41 -9.22 11.60
C ARG A 329 17.63 -7.74 11.89
N LEU A 330 16.59 -6.96 11.84
CA LEU A 330 16.66 -5.51 11.96
C LEU A 330 16.39 -5.05 13.39
N GLY A 331 15.39 -5.63 14.05
CA GLY A 331 14.91 -5.11 15.34
C GLY A 331 14.48 -3.63 15.23
N ARG A 332 14.21 -2.99 16.35
CA ARG A 332 13.82 -1.56 16.36
C ARG A 332 14.92 -0.67 15.78
N GLU A 333 16.16 -0.86 16.17
CA GLU A 333 17.31 -0.07 15.71
C GLU A 333 17.51 -0.14 14.18
N GLY A 334 17.41 -1.33 13.60
CA GLY A 334 17.58 -1.50 12.15
C GLY A 334 16.46 -0.84 11.34
N TYR A 335 15.20 -0.99 11.78
CA TYR A 335 14.06 -0.32 11.16
C TYR A 335 14.17 1.21 11.27
N GLU A 336 14.48 1.74 12.47
CA GLU A 336 14.70 3.17 12.69
C GLU A 336 15.77 3.72 11.76
N ARG A 337 16.94 3.06 11.68
CA ARG A 337 18.05 3.49 10.83
C ARG A 337 17.68 3.51 9.35
N ILE A 338 16.99 2.48 8.85
CA ILE A 338 16.58 2.40 7.44
C ILE A 338 15.54 3.47 7.13
N HIS A 339 14.52 3.61 7.96
CA HIS A 339 13.43 4.56 7.73
C HIS A 339 13.88 6.01 7.88
N SER A 340 14.71 6.32 8.87
CA SER A 340 15.31 7.65 9.03
C SER A 340 16.15 8.04 7.81
N ALA A 341 16.90 7.11 7.23
CA ALA A 341 17.62 7.37 6.00
C ALA A 341 16.67 7.67 4.81
N CYS A 342 15.52 7.00 4.75
CA CYS A 342 14.49 7.30 3.74
C CYS A 342 13.90 8.70 3.95
N TYR A 343 13.57 9.09 5.17
CA TYR A 343 13.08 10.44 5.49
C TYR A 343 14.10 11.51 5.14
N HIS A 344 15.37 11.34 5.54
CA HIS A 344 16.43 12.28 5.20
C HIS A 344 16.58 12.45 3.67
N THR A 345 16.46 11.37 2.91
CA THR A 345 16.52 11.43 1.45
C THR A 345 15.29 12.15 0.87
N ALA A 346 14.09 11.91 1.40
CA ALA A 346 12.87 12.60 0.98
C ALA A 346 12.95 14.11 1.24
N GLN A 347 13.35 14.50 2.44
CA GLN A 347 13.52 15.91 2.83
C GLN A 347 14.60 16.61 2.01
N PHE A 348 15.71 15.90 1.72
CA PHE A 348 16.74 16.40 0.82
C PHE A 348 16.18 16.69 -0.57
N LEU A 349 15.44 15.75 -1.16
CA LEU A 349 14.80 15.93 -2.46
C LEU A 349 13.80 17.10 -2.45
N ALA A 350 12.94 17.18 -1.43
CA ALA A 350 11.98 18.25 -1.30
C ALA A 350 12.65 19.64 -1.27
N LYS A 351 13.70 19.77 -0.46
CA LYS A 351 14.48 21.00 -0.32
C LYS A 351 15.18 21.42 -1.63
N GLU A 352 15.68 20.47 -2.40
CA GLU A 352 16.37 20.77 -3.65
C GLU A 352 15.40 21.04 -4.80
N LEU A 353 14.27 20.30 -4.89
CA LEU A 353 13.29 20.48 -5.97
C LEU A 353 12.70 21.91 -6.00
N VAL A 354 12.42 22.52 -4.87
CA VAL A 354 11.89 23.90 -4.82
C VAL A 354 12.86 24.96 -5.34
N LYS A 355 14.16 24.62 -5.45
CA LYS A 355 15.18 25.51 -6.02
C LYS A 355 15.30 25.35 -7.55
N ILE A 356 14.89 24.20 -8.08
CA ILE A 356 15.05 23.85 -9.49
C ILE A 356 13.91 24.40 -10.35
N GLY A 357 12.67 24.37 -9.83
CA GLY A 357 11.49 24.77 -10.56
C GLY A 357 10.47 25.53 -9.71
N PRO A 358 9.38 26.00 -10.33
CA PRO A 358 8.31 26.70 -9.64
C PRO A 358 7.39 25.71 -8.90
N PHE A 359 7.97 24.93 -8.03
CA PHE A 359 7.26 23.90 -7.27
C PHE A 359 6.87 24.40 -5.89
N GLU A 360 5.68 23.99 -5.46
CA GLU A 360 5.15 24.20 -4.11
C GLU A 360 4.91 22.83 -3.46
N MET A 361 5.54 22.59 -2.30
CA MET A 361 5.36 21.33 -1.58
C MET A 361 4.00 21.31 -0.88
N ILE A 362 3.23 20.23 -1.11
CA ILE A 362 2.08 19.85 -0.31
C ILE A 362 2.55 19.05 0.91
N TYR A 363 3.58 18.22 0.69
CA TYR A 363 4.23 17.45 1.74
C TYR A 363 5.73 17.29 1.41
N ASP A 364 6.58 17.45 2.40
CA ASP A 364 8.04 17.55 2.26
C ASP A 364 8.83 16.38 2.84
N GLY A 365 8.13 15.36 3.38
CA GLY A 365 8.78 14.18 3.97
C GLY A 365 9.08 14.32 5.47
N ASN A 366 8.41 15.22 6.19
CA ASN A 366 8.56 15.32 7.64
C ASN A 366 7.95 14.10 8.34
N GLU A 367 8.75 13.38 9.13
CA GLU A 367 8.40 12.12 9.80
C GLU A 367 7.24 12.23 10.81
N ALA A 368 7.03 13.40 11.39
CA ALA A 368 5.90 13.65 12.30
C ALA A 368 4.55 13.75 11.56
N ASN A 369 4.58 14.09 10.26
CA ASN A 369 3.38 14.42 9.50
C ASN A 369 2.99 13.38 8.46
N GLY A 370 3.86 12.43 8.12
CA GLY A 370 3.59 11.46 7.07
C GLY A 370 4.74 10.48 6.81
N ILE A 371 4.63 9.76 5.72
CA ILE A 371 5.59 8.73 5.29
C ILE A 371 6.81 9.35 4.58
N PRO A 372 7.93 8.62 4.35
CA PRO A 372 9.09 9.15 3.61
C PRO A 372 8.76 9.34 2.12
N ALA A 373 8.01 10.39 1.85
CA ALA A 373 7.55 10.79 0.53
C ALA A 373 7.62 12.30 0.41
N LEU A 374 7.54 12.80 -0.80
CA LEU A 374 7.33 14.21 -1.06
C LEU A 374 6.29 14.36 -2.17
N THR A 375 5.41 15.32 -2.01
CA THR A 375 4.32 15.63 -2.95
C THR A 375 4.29 17.12 -3.22
N TRP A 376 4.26 17.49 -4.49
CA TRP A 376 4.29 18.89 -4.90
C TRP A 376 3.37 19.16 -6.08
N ARG A 377 3.05 20.44 -6.25
CA ARG A 377 2.33 21.00 -7.40
C ARG A 377 3.14 22.12 -8.06
N LEU A 378 2.75 22.54 -9.25
CA LEU A 378 3.21 23.84 -9.77
C LEU A 378 2.60 24.94 -8.91
N LYS A 379 3.40 25.98 -8.60
CA LYS A 379 2.89 27.14 -7.84
C LYS A 379 1.74 27.78 -8.60
N PRO A 380 0.60 28.05 -7.96
CA PRO A 380 -0.51 28.77 -8.58
C PRO A 380 -0.05 30.08 -9.22
N GLY A 381 -0.57 30.40 -10.39
CA GLY A 381 -0.24 31.61 -11.12
C GLY A 381 1.15 31.60 -11.81
N THR A 382 1.86 30.50 -11.82
CA THR A 382 3.13 30.37 -12.56
C THR A 382 2.86 29.97 -14.01
N GLU A 383 3.39 30.78 -14.94
CA GLU A 383 3.35 30.44 -16.36
C GLU A 383 4.59 29.63 -16.74
N VAL A 384 4.38 28.36 -17.02
CA VAL A 384 5.41 27.43 -17.58
C VAL A 384 4.87 26.81 -18.87
N LYS A 385 5.79 26.35 -19.73
CA LYS A 385 5.44 25.72 -21.01
C LYS A 385 5.19 24.21 -20.91
N TYR A 386 5.12 23.64 -19.70
CA TYR A 386 4.97 22.21 -19.48
C TYR A 386 4.00 21.94 -18.32
N THR A 387 3.42 20.78 -18.31
CA THR A 387 2.64 20.24 -17.21
C THR A 387 3.50 19.28 -16.38
N LEU A 388 3.01 18.90 -15.19
CA LEU A 388 3.67 17.82 -14.41
C LEU A 388 3.62 16.47 -15.14
N TYR A 389 2.61 16.24 -15.98
CA TYR A 389 2.55 15.04 -16.85
C TYR A 389 3.67 15.02 -17.88
N ASP A 390 3.93 16.15 -18.53
CA ASP A 390 5.05 16.27 -19.48
C ASP A 390 6.39 16.02 -18.80
N LEU A 391 6.56 16.52 -17.58
CA LEU A 391 7.75 16.30 -16.77
C LEU A 391 7.91 14.83 -16.38
N ALA A 392 6.81 14.16 -15.98
CA ALA A 392 6.80 12.74 -15.68
C ALA A 392 7.20 11.88 -16.89
N ASP A 393 6.63 12.17 -18.07
CA ASP A 393 6.97 11.47 -19.32
C ASP A 393 8.41 11.69 -19.73
N ARG A 394 8.94 12.88 -19.50
CA ARG A 394 10.33 13.22 -19.82
C ARG A 394 11.32 12.48 -18.91
N LEU A 395 11.06 12.45 -17.61
CA LEU A 395 11.85 11.69 -16.63
C LEU A 395 11.88 10.19 -16.97
N ARG A 396 10.76 9.66 -17.50
CA ARG A 396 10.67 8.26 -17.95
C ARG A 396 11.64 7.92 -19.06
N THR A 397 12.06 8.87 -19.90
CA THR A 397 13.09 8.64 -20.93
C THR A 397 14.45 8.26 -20.34
N ARG A 398 14.64 8.51 -19.04
CA ARG A 398 15.83 8.12 -18.26
C ARG A 398 15.56 6.97 -17.30
N GLY A 399 14.37 6.37 -17.38
CA GLY A 399 13.95 5.25 -16.55
C GLY A 399 13.28 5.64 -15.23
N TRP A 400 13.20 6.93 -14.89
CA TRP A 400 12.55 7.38 -13.65
C TRP A 400 11.02 7.33 -13.78
N LEU A 401 10.37 6.61 -12.87
CA LEU A 401 8.91 6.62 -12.74
C LEU A 401 8.52 7.56 -11.58
N VAL A 402 8.25 8.82 -11.92
CA VAL A 402 7.74 9.84 -10.99
C VAL A 402 6.32 10.18 -11.45
N PRO A 403 5.27 9.65 -10.79
CA PRO A 403 3.91 9.79 -11.28
C PRO A 403 3.40 11.21 -11.12
N ALA A 404 2.67 11.70 -12.13
CA ALA A 404 1.82 12.86 -12.05
C ALA A 404 0.36 12.42 -12.10
N TYR A 405 -0.50 13.03 -11.28
CA TYR A 405 -1.92 12.69 -11.22
C TYR A 405 -2.74 13.84 -10.60
N SER A 406 -4.03 13.88 -10.94
CA SER A 406 -4.99 14.74 -10.26
C SER A 406 -5.33 14.18 -8.87
N LEU A 407 -5.53 15.05 -7.90
CA LEU A 407 -6.05 14.67 -6.58
C LEU A 407 -7.51 14.20 -6.69
N PRO A 408 -8.06 13.52 -5.66
CA PRO A 408 -9.46 13.07 -5.65
C PRO A 408 -10.49 14.19 -5.82
N ALA A 409 -11.77 13.79 -5.87
CA ALA A 409 -12.92 14.68 -6.00
C ALA A 409 -12.84 15.93 -5.09
N ASN A 410 -13.30 17.05 -5.59
CA ASN A 410 -13.22 18.43 -5.08
C ASN A 410 -11.81 19.06 -5.11
N ALA A 411 -10.76 18.28 -5.34
CA ALA A 411 -9.40 18.76 -5.60
C ALA A 411 -8.85 18.27 -6.94
N ASP A 412 -9.69 17.76 -7.82
CA ASP A 412 -9.36 17.16 -9.11
C ASP A 412 -8.71 18.14 -10.12
N ALA A 413 -8.89 19.44 -9.90
CA ALA A 413 -8.15 20.49 -10.63
C ALA A 413 -6.68 20.60 -10.20
N VAL A 414 -6.30 20.04 -9.04
CA VAL A 414 -4.93 20.09 -8.51
C VAL A 414 -4.15 18.88 -9.01
N VAL A 415 -3.23 19.12 -9.93
CA VAL A 415 -2.29 18.10 -10.43
C VAL A 415 -1.05 18.12 -9.55
N VAL A 416 -0.63 16.95 -9.12
CA VAL A 416 0.55 16.75 -8.28
C VAL A 416 1.51 15.75 -8.91
N GLN A 417 2.78 15.81 -8.49
CA GLN A 417 3.75 14.71 -8.58
C GLN A 417 4.12 14.26 -7.18
N ARG A 418 4.45 12.98 -7.06
CA ARG A 418 4.87 12.38 -5.79
C ARG A 418 6.06 11.45 -6.01
N ILE A 419 7.03 11.52 -5.10
CA ILE A 419 8.11 10.56 -4.97
C ILE A 419 7.94 9.81 -3.64
N LEU A 420 8.07 8.50 -3.70
CA LEU A 420 8.21 7.65 -2.52
C LEU A 420 9.67 7.24 -2.37
N VAL A 421 10.21 7.50 -1.20
CA VAL A 421 11.57 7.09 -0.86
C VAL A 421 11.52 5.82 -0.04
N ARG A 422 12.06 4.73 -0.60
CA ARG A 422 12.11 3.41 0.01
C ARG A 422 13.55 2.98 0.21
N GLN A 423 13.77 1.93 0.98
CA GLN A 423 15.07 1.29 1.09
C GLN A 423 15.67 1.05 -0.32
N GLY A 424 16.93 1.42 -0.51
CA GLY A 424 17.61 1.34 -1.81
C GLY A 424 17.65 2.65 -2.61
N MET A 425 16.93 3.70 -2.20
CA MET A 425 17.07 5.04 -2.75
C MET A 425 18.16 5.81 -1.98
N SER A 426 19.38 5.80 -2.51
CA SER A 426 20.51 6.51 -1.92
C SER A 426 20.52 8.01 -2.27
N ILE A 427 21.27 8.79 -1.52
CA ILE A 427 21.52 10.23 -1.84
C ILE A 427 22.17 10.40 -3.22
N ASP A 428 23.00 9.48 -3.65
CA ASP A 428 23.60 9.55 -4.99
C ASP A 428 22.54 9.35 -6.09
N MET A 429 21.62 8.41 -5.92
CA MET A 429 20.48 8.27 -6.83
C MET A 429 19.58 9.52 -6.79
N ALA A 430 19.36 10.10 -5.62
CA ALA A 430 18.59 11.34 -5.48
C ALA A 430 19.26 12.51 -6.26
N LYS A 431 20.57 12.65 -6.21
CA LYS A 431 21.31 13.65 -7.00
C LYS A 431 21.18 13.42 -8.51
N LEU A 432 21.32 12.17 -8.97
CA LEU A 432 21.11 11.82 -10.38
C LEU A 432 19.69 12.18 -10.86
N LEU A 433 18.69 11.92 -10.02
CA LEU A 433 17.31 12.32 -10.31
C LEU A 433 17.17 13.85 -10.41
N LEU A 434 17.79 14.61 -9.49
CA LEU A 434 17.76 16.08 -9.52
C LEU A 434 18.44 16.64 -10.77
N ASP A 435 19.56 16.07 -11.19
CA ASP A 435 20.25 16.44 -12.45
C ASP A 435 19.33 16.23 -13.66
N ASP A 436 18.56 15.13 -13.66
CA ASP A 436 17.58 14.85 -14.71
C ASP A 436 16.40 15.84 -14.66
N PHE A 437 15.92 16.27 -13.49
CA PHE A 437 14.94 17.36 -13.35
C PHE A 437 15.47 18.67 -13.94
N VAL A 438 16.69 19.06 -13.60
CA VAL A 438 17.33 20.28 -14.14
C VAL A 438 17.40 20.23 -15.68
N ARG A 439 17.87 19.09 -16.22
CA ARG A 439 17.96 18.88 -17.67
C ARG A 439 16.59 18.99 -18.35
N ASP A 440 15.57 18.36 -17.79
CA ASP A 440 14.26 18.28 -18.40
C ASP A 440 13.48 19.61 -18.31
N ILE A 441 13.63 20.35 -17.22
CA ILE A 441 13.10 21.71 -17.10
C ILE A 441 13.81 22.66 -18.10
N ALA A 442 15.12 22.55 -18.26
CA ALA A 442 15.87 23.32 -19.26
C ALA A 442 15.39 23.00 -20.68
N PHE A 443 15.14 21.74 -20.99
CA PHE A 443 14.58 21.34 -22.28
C PHE A 443 13.24 22.05 -22.58
N PHE A 444 12.33 22.13 -21.62
CA PHE A 444 11.03 22.78 -21.80
C PHE A 444 11.10 24.32 -21.96
N LYS A 445 12.21 24.94 -21.57
CA LYS A 445 12.42 26.38 -21.85
C LYS A 445 12.60 26.63 -23.36
N GLU A 446 13.23 25.70 -24.07
CA GLU A 446 13.57 25.80 -25.46
C GLU A 446 12.56 25.10 -26.38
N HIS A 447 11.90 24.04 -25.90
CA HIS A 447 11.02 23.19 -26.68
C HIS A 447 9.64 23.15 -26.05
N GLN A 448 8.60 23.37 -26.85
CA GLN A 448 7.24 23.13 -26.38
C GLN A 448 6.97 21.61 -26.33
N PRO A 449 6.33 21.09 -25.25
CA PRO A 449 5.85 19.73 -25.24
C PRO A 449 4.92 19.51 -26.42
N HIS A 450 5.06 18.38 -27.11
CA HIS A 450 4.03 17.92 -28.02
C HIS A 450 2.87 17.41 -27.16
N GLY A 451 1.91 18.29 -26.87
CA GLY A 451 0.81 18.02 -25.94
C GLY A 451 0.09 16.72 -26.27
N PHE A 452 0.24 15.74 -25.42
CA PHE A 452 -0.66 14.58 -25.38
C PHE A 452 -1.99 15.04 -24.79
N LYS A 453 -2.84 15.67 -25.61
CA LYS A 453 -4.19 16.09 -25.24
C LYS A 453 -5.12 14.92 -24.83
N GLY A 454 -4.66 13.67 -24.93
CA GLY A 454 -5.45 12.48 -24.61
C GLY A 454 -5.36 12.00 -23.16
N ARG A 455 -4.27 12.27 -22.42
CA ARG A 455 -4.08 11.72 -21.08
C ARG A 455 -4.76 12.52 -19.97
N GLU A 456 -4.99 13.80 -20.13
CA GLU A 456 -5.80 14.61 -19.21
C GLU A 456 -7.26 14.12 -19.16
N ALA A 457 -7.80 13.64 -20.30
CA ALA A 457 -9.14 13.07 -20.38
C ALA A 457 -9.21 11.63 -19.81
N GLU A 458 -8.10 10.87 -19.84
CA GLU A 458 -8.05 9.50 -19.33
C GLU A 458 -7.80 9.44 -17.81
N ALA A 459 -7.05 10.37 -17.26
CA ALA A 459 -6.79 10.44 -15.80
C ALA A 459 -8.06 10.78 -14.99
N GLY A 460 -8.99 11.56 -15.58
CA GLY A 460 -10.29 11.88 -14.96
C GLY A 460 -11.32 10.73 -14.98
N ASN A 461 -11.03 9.61 -15.65
CA ASN A 461 -12.01 8.52 -15.86
C ASN A 461 -11.75 7.26 -15.00
N HIS A 462 -10.82 7.28 -14.05
CA HIS A 462 -10.63 6.19 -13.08
C HIS A 462 -11.53 6.28 -11.84
N GLY A 463 -12.42 7.26 -11.80
CA GLY A 463 -13.50 7.36 -10.84
C GLY A 463 -14.80 6.78 -11.41
N GLY A 464 -15.03 5.47 -11.18
CA GLY A 464 -16.37 4.88 -11.18
C GLY A 464 -17.12 4.79 -12.51
N ARG A 465 -17.00 3.67 -13.19
CA ARG A 465 -18.10 2.97 -13.84
C ARG A 465 -18.18 1.54 -13.31
#